data_6268a38d70aea6419288e90566dd8a81
#
_entry.id   6268a38d70aea6419288e90566dd8a81
#
_cell.length_a   1.000
_cell.length_b   1.000
_cell.length_c   1.000
_cell.angle_alpha   90.00
_cell.angle_beta   90.00
_cell.angle_gamma   90.00
#
_symmetry.space_group_name_H-M   'P 1'
#
loop_
_entity.id
_entity.type
_entity.pdbx_description
1 polymer ?
#
loop_
_entity_poly.entity_id
_entity_poly.type
_entity_poly.pdbx_seq_one_letter_code
_entity_poly.pdbx_strand_id
1 'polypeptide(L)'
;MASMKENISHAAERQAVSLVADQLVKKVKNTKDYQERSEVYLKIVDMAEKFYKDAKPETFERVRKYVSNPDNRWMKMINSMIDDADPHYAKMMLLNLGYESFFRGTKMIRENRQKYNCNIPWLILFDPTS
;
A
#
# COMPACT_ATOMS: atom_id res chain seq x y z
N MET A 1 -2.47 19.58 16.06
CA MET A 1 -3.13 18.38 16.62
C MET A 1 -4.35 18.04 15.77
N ALA A 2 -4.52 16.77 15.41
CA ALA A 2 -5.74 16.29 14.77
C ALA A 2 -6.91 16.42 15.77
N SER A 3 -8.10 16.81 15.27
CA SER A 3 -9.28 16.88 16.12
C SER A 3 -9.75 15.50 16.56
N MET A 4 -10.52 15.41 17.64
CA MET A 4 -11.10 14.12 18.09
C MET A 4 -11.90 13.44 16.97
N LYS A 5 -12.62 14.23 16.16
CA LYS A 5 -13.39 13.76 15.01
C LYS A 5 -12.51 13.12 13.93
N GLU A 6 -11.36 13.74 13.63
CA GLU A 6 -10.39 13.21 12.68
C GLU A 6 -9.75 11.91 13.17
N ASN A 7 -9.47 11.81 14.46
CA ASN A 7 -8.91 10.58 15.05
C ASN A 7 -9.93 9.42 15.02
N ILE A 8 -11.20 9.68 15.28
CA ILE A 8 -12.28 8.68 15.18
C ILE A 8 -12.46 8.23 13.73
N SER A 9 -12.49 9.17 12.78
CA SER A 9 -12.59 8.85 11.34
C SER A 9 -11.42 7.99 10.89
N HIS A 10 -10.19 8.36 11.26
CA HIS A 10 -8.99 7.59 10.94
C HIS A 10 -9.02 6.17 11.52
N ALA A 11 -9.44 6.02 12.78
CA ALA A 11 -9.53 4.70 13.40
C ALA A 11 -10.55 3.80 12.67
N ALA A 12 -11.71 4.35 12.30
CA ALA A 12 -12.72 3.62 11.55
C ALA A 12 -12.25 3.24 10.14
N GLU A 13 -11.60 4.16 9.42
CA GLU A 13 -11.00 3.89 8.11
C GLU A 13 -9.93 2.80 8.20
N ARG A 14 -9.03 2.91 9.17
CA ARG A 14 -7.96 1.92 9.38
C ARG A 14 -8.53 0.54 9.69
N GLN A 15 -9.61 0.46 10.46
CA GLN A 15 -10.28 -0.80 10.75
C GLN A 15 -10.91 -1.41 9.49
N ALA A 16 -11.59 -0.61 8.68
CA ALA A 16 -12.15 -1.07 7.41
C ALA A 16 -11.06 -1.59 6.46
N VAL A 17 -9.97 -0.84 6.30
CA VAL A 17 -8.81 -1.28 5.51
C VAL A 17 -8.18 -2.55 6.08
N SER A 18 -8.14 -2.70 7.40
CA SER A 18 -7.62 -3.90 8.07
C SER A 18 -8.42 -5.16 7.71
N LEU A 19 -9.75 -5.06 7.63
CA LEU A 19 -10.60 -6.18 7.23
C LEU A 19 -10.36 -6.57 5.77
N VAL A 20 -10.25 -5.59 4.89
CA VAL A 20 -9.96 -5.82 3.47
C VAL A 20 -8.56 -6.44 3.30
N ALA A 21 -7.56 -5.91 4.00
CA ALA A 21 -6.19 -6.44 3.98
C ALA A 21 -6.12 -7.89 4.44
N ASP A 22 -6.85 -8.25 5.49
CA ASP A 22 -6.92 -9.63 5.99
C ASP A 22 -7.48 -10.60 4.94
N GLN A 23 -8.56 -10.20 4.27
CA GLN A 23 -9.17 -11.00 3.19
C GLN A 23 -8.23 -11.13 1.99
N LEU A 24 -7.54 -10.05 1.60
CA LEU A 24 -6.59 -10.06 0.49
C LEU A 24 -5.40 -10.96 0.77
N VAL A 25 -4.79 -10.84 1.95
CA VAL A 25 -3.65 -11.69 2.35
C VAL A 25 -4.06 -13.16 2.34
N LYS A 26 -5.18 -13.51 2.95
CA LYS A 26 -5.69 -14.88 2.94
C LYS A 26 -5.93 -15.40 1.52
N LYS A 27 -6.56 -14.59 0.68
CA LYS A 27 -6.83 -14.97 -0.70
C LYS A 27 -5.54 -15.21 -1.48
N VAL A 28 -4.57 -14.30 -1.41
CA VAL A 28 -3.30 -14.44 -2.12
C VAL A 28 -2.51 -15.65 -1.61
N LYS A 29 -2.45 -15.88 -0.29
CA LYS A 29 -1.73 -17.03 0.28
C LYS A 29 -2.36 -18.38 -0.10
N ASN A 30 -3.68 -18.43 -0.23
CA ASN A 30 -4.39 -19.65 -0.59
C ASN A 30 -4.36 -19.93 -2.10
N THR A 31 -4.03 -18.93 -2.91
CA THR A 31 -3.93 -19.03 -4.36
C THR A 31 -2.49 -19.32 -4.76
N LYS A 32 -2.23 -20.47 -5.38
CA LYS A 32 -0.86 -20.84 -5.83
C LYS A 32 -0.64 -20.52 -7.30
N ASP A 33 -1.68 -20.42 -8.06
CA ASP A 33 -1.61 -20.06 -9.46
C ASP A 33 -1.30 -18.56 -9.63
N TYR A 34 -0.32 -18.25 -10.49
CA TYR A 34 0.11 -16.88 -10.72
C TYR A 34 -0.98 -16.03 -11.37
N GLN A 35 -1.73 -16.63 -12.31
CA GLN A 35 -2.79 -15.93 -13.02
C GLN A 35 -3.87 -15.43 -12.04
N GLU A 36 -4.33 -16.31 -11.17
CA GLU A 36 -5.32 -15.95 -10.14
C GLU A 36 -4.79 -14.91 -9.14
N ARG A 37 -3.51 -15.02 -8.73
CA ARG A 37 -2.86 -13.99 -7.89
C ARG A 37 -2.79 -12.64 -8.58
N SER A 38 -2.40 -12.65 -9.85
CA SER A 38 -2.33 -11.46 -10.69
C SER A 38 -3.68 -10.73 -10.74
N GLU A 39 -4.79 -11.46 -10.88
CA GLU A 39 -6.13 -10.86 -10.85
C GLU A 39 -6.44 -10.18 -9.51
N VAL A 40 -6.01 -10.75 -8.39
CA VAL A 40 -6.17 -10.11 -7.08
C VAL A 40 -5.37 -8.82 -6.99
N TYR A 41 -4.12 -8.85 -7.44
CA TYR A 41 -3.27 -7.65 -7.46
C TYR A 41 -3.80 -6.56 -8.39
N LEU A 42 -4.30 -6.93 -9.58
CA LEU A 42 -4.90 -5.98 -10.51
C LEU A 42 -6.12 -5.28 -9.89
N LYS A 43 -6.97 -6.00 -9.16
CA LYS A 43 -8.08 -5.38 -8.42
C LYS A 43 -7.61 -4.38 -7.36
N ILE A 44 -6.47 -4.66 -6.71
CA ILE A 44 -5.87 -3.71 -5.75
C ILE A 44 -5.38 -2.46 -6.48
N VAL A 45 -4.73 -2.63 -7.64
CA VAL A 45 -4.26 -1.50 -8.48
C VAL A 45 -5.43 -0.66 -8.94
N ASP A 46 -6.52 -1.27 -9.39
CA ASP A 46 -7.74 -0.57 -9.84
C ASP A 46 -8.42 0.20 -8.69
N MET A 47 -8.43 -0.37 -7.49
CA MET A 47 -8.89 0.35 -6.31
C MET A 47 -7.97 1.53 -5.98
N ALA A 48 -6.65 1.31 -5.97
CA ALA A 48 -5.68 2.36 -5.69
C ALA A 48 -5.82 3.52 -6.68
N GLU A 49 -5.98 3.25 -7.98
CA GLU A 49 -6.17 4.28 -9.00
C GLU A 49 -7.39 5.16 -8.73
N LYS A 50 -8.50 4.58 -8.25
CA LYS A 50 -9.70 5.36 -7.89
C LYS A 50 -9.46 6.33 -6.72
N PHE A 51 -8.58 5.96 -5.79
CA PHE A 51 -8.26 6.80 -4.64
C PHE A 51 -7.12 7.80 -4.90
N TYR A 52 -6.17 7.46 -5.77
CA TYR A 52 -5.01 8.29 -6.12
C TYR A 52 -5.26 9.13 -7.38
N LYS A 53 -6.26 9.99 -7.36
CA LYS A 53 -6.63 10.83 -8.52
C LYS A 53 -5.51 11.75 -9.01
N ASP A 54 -4.54 12.07 -8.15
CA ASP A 54 -3.41 12.94 -8.48
C ASP A 54 -2.19 12.17 -9.03
N ALA A 55 -2.24 10.85 -9.06
CA ALA A 55 -1.18 10.05 -9.65
C ALA A 55 -1.31 10.02 -11.17
N LYS A 56 -0.16 10.05 -11.85
CA LYS A 56 -0.14 9.97 -13.31
C LYS A 56 -0.68 8.61 -13.77
N PRO A 57 -1.60 8.57 -14.75
CA PRO A 57 -2.16 7.31 -15.27
C PRO A 57 -1.08 6.30 -15.70
N GLU A 58 0.02 6.76 -16.30
CA GLU A 58 1.13 5.91 -16.74
C GLU A 58 1.78 5.11 -15.58
N THR A 59 1.62 5.61 -14.35
CA THR A 59 2.13 4.90 -13.16
C THR A 59 1.34 3.60 -12.93
N PHE A 60 0.02 3.67 -13.02
CA PHE A 60 -0.85 2.50 -12.85
C PHE A 60 -0.73 1.53 -14.03
N GLU A 61 -0.61 2.01 -15.26
CA GLU A 61 -0.33 1.18 -16.43
C GLU A 61 0.97 0.40 -16.29
N ARG A 62 2.02 1.04 -15.79
CA ARG A 62 3.31 0.38 -15.52
C ARG A 62 3.17 -0.69 -14.43
N VAL A 63 2.45 -0.41 -13.36
CA VAL A 63 2.20 -1.39 -12.29
C VAL A 63 1.40 -2.57 -12.81
N ARG A 64 0.35 -2.35 -13.60
CA ARG A 64 -0.42 -3.42 -14.26
C ARG A 64 0.46 -4.30 -15.13
N LYS A 65 1.35 -3.70 -15.91
CA LYS A 65 2.33 -4.44 -16.73
C LYS A 65 3.25 -5.31 -15.89
N TYR A 66 3.70 -4.83 -14.74
CA TYR A 66 4.52 -5.62 -13.83
C TYR A 66 3.74 -6.77 -13.21
N VAL A 67 2.53 -6.51 -12.74
CA VAL A 67 1.64 -7.49 -12.14
C VAL A 67 1.25 -8.60 -13.11
N SER A 68 1.05 -8.27 -14.38
CA SER A 68 0.65 -9.25 -15.41
C SER A 68 1.81 -10.10 -15.94
N ASN A 69 3.05 -9.80 -15.55
CA ASN A 69 4.23 -10.52 -16.02
C ASN A 69 4.76 -11.47 -14.93
N PRO A 70 4.62 -12.82 -15.09
CA PRO A 70 5.09 -13.79 -14.12
C PRO A 70 6.61 -13.78 -13.93
N ASP A 71 7.36 -13.30 -14.92
CA ASP A 71 8.82 -13.23 -14.87
C ASP A 71 9.34 -11.92 -14.27
N ASN A 72 8.45 -11.00 -13.90
CA ASN A 72 8.84 -9.77 -13.27
C ASN A 72 9.51 -10.02 -11.92
N ARG A 73 10.72 -9.48 -11.75
CA ARG A 73 11.55 -9.70 -10.54
C ARG A 73 10.87 -9.19 -9.26
N TRP A 74 10.19 -8.06 -9.33
CA TRP A 74 9.45 -7.51 -8.19
C TRP A 74 8.28 -8.38 -7.79
N MET A 75 7.55 -8.93 -8.77
CA MET A 75 6.44 -9.82 -8.49
C MET A 75 6.89 -11.16 -7.91
N LYS A 76 8.01 -11.70 -8.39
CA LYS A 76 8.65 -12.89 -7.80
C LYS A 76 9.03 -12.65 -6.35
N MET A 77 9.64 -11.50 -6.05
CA MET A 77 10.00 -11.12 -4.68
C MET A 77 8.76 -10.94 -3.80
N ILE A 78 7.74 -10.21 -4.27
CA ILE A 78 6.50 -9.99 -3.50
C ILE A 78 5.80 -11.31 -3.21
N ASN A 79 5.69 -12.19 -4.20
CA ASN A 79 5.07 -13.51 -4.01
C ASN A 79 5.83 -14.37 -3.01
N SER A 80 7.17 -14.43 -3.10
CA SER A 80 8.01 -15.13 -2.12
C SER A 80 7.81 -14.56 -0.71
N MET A 81 7.83 -13.24 -0.56
CA MET A 81 7.60 -12.62 0.74
C MET A 81 6.23 -12.95 1.31
N ILE A 82 5.17 -12.98 0.48
CA ILE A 82 3.82 -13.33 0.93
C ILE A 82 3.73 -14.81 1.28
N ASP A 83 4.35 -15.67 0.50
CA ASP A 83 4.33 -17.12 0.75
C ASP A 83 5.06 -17.50 2.05
N ASP A 84 6.18 -16.85 2.32
CA ASP A 84 7.02 -17.10 3.49
C ASP A 84 6.55 -16.38 4.75
N ALA A 85 5.91 -15.21 4.60
CA ALA A 85 5.48 -14.40 5.73
C ALA A 85 4.28 -15.01 6.47
N ASP A 86 4.26 -14.87 7.78
CA ASP A 86 3.05 -15.09 8.57
C ASP A 86 1.93 -14.12 8.11
N PRO A 87 0.68 -14.59 7.98
CA PRO A 87 -0.45 -13.74 7.53
C PRO A 87 -0.63 -12.46 8.35
N HIS A 88 -0.35 -12.51 9.65
CA HIS A 88 -0.43 -11.35 10.52
C HIS A 88 0.60 -10.28 10.12
N TYR A 89 1.85 -10.67 9.88
CA TYR A 89 2.90 -9.73 9.45
C TYR A 89 2.63 -9.17 8.06
N ALA A 90 2.19 -10.00 7.11
CA ALA A 90 1.80 -9.54 5.77
C ALA A 90 0.69 -8.49 5.83
N LYS A 91 -0.34 -8.72 6.65
CA LYS A 91 -1.42 -7.76 6.92
C LYS A 91 -0.88 -6.47 7.54
N MET A 92 0.00 -6.56 8.56
CA MET A 92 0.59 -5.38 9.20
C MET A 92 1.43 -4.56 8.24
N MET A 93 2.17 -5.18 7.33
CA MET A 93 2.87 -4.48 6.25
C MET A 93 1.92 -3.72 5.33
N LEU A 94 0.82 -4.35 4.90
CA LEU A 94 -0.18 -3.67 4.07
C LEU A 94 -0.81 -2.47 4.79
N LEU A 95 -1.10 -2.58 6.07
CA LEU A 95 -1.66 -1.49 6.85
C LEU A 95 -0.66 -0.36 7.06
N ASN A 96 0.54 -0.67 7.53
CA ASN A 96 1.49 0.36 7.94
C ASN A 96 2.19 0.99 6.73
N LEU A 97 2.63 0.19 5.76
CA LEU A 97 3.31 0.69 4.58
C LEU A 97 2.30 1.15 3.51
N GLY A 98 1.31 0.34 3.19
CA GLY A 98 0.32 0.65 2.16
C GLY A 98 -0.62 1.77 2.58
N TYR A 99 -1.37 1.58 3.65
CA TYR A 99 -2.39 2.56 4.06
C TYR A 99 -1.78 3.76 4.81
N GLU A 100 -1.05 3.54 5.91
CA GLU A 100 -0.57 4.67 6.73
C GLU A 100 0.51 5.49 6.03
N SER A 101 1.53 4.85 5.43
CA SER A 101 2.65 5.57 4.82
C SER A 101 2.34 6.06 3.42
N PHE A 102 1.99 5.15 2.50
CA PHE A 102 1.80 5.55 1.10
C PHE A 102 0.48 6.27 0.87
N PHE A 103 -0.61 5.85 1.46
CA PHE A 103 -1.89 6.50 1.22
C PHE A 103 -2.07 7.74 2.11
N ARG A 104 -2.19 7.55 3.42
CA ARG A 104 -2.48 8.63 4.35
C ARG A 104 -1.30 9.59 4.51
N GLY A 105 -0.09 9.06 4.65
CA GLY A 105 1.12 9.85 4.87
C GLY A 105 1.45 10.78 3.70
N THR A 106 1.35 10.32 2.46
CA THR A 106 1.58 11.18 1.29
C THR A 106 0.55 12.30 1.17
N LYS A 107 -0.71 12.04 1.52
CA LYS A 107 -1.74 13.09 1.58
C LYS A 107 -1.39 14.14 2.62
N MET A 108 -1.04 13.74 3.84
CA MET A 108 -0.63 14.65 4.91
C MET A 108 0.62 15.46 4.54
N ILE A 109 1.60 14.86 3.88
CA ILE A 109 2.79 15.56 3.41
C ILE A 109 2.42 16.66 2.41
N ARG A 110 1.54 16.39 1.45
CA ARG A 110 1.09 17.38 0.47
C ARG A 110 0.38 18.56 1.14
N GLU A 111 -0.55 18.27 2.06
CA GLU A 111 -1.27 19.30 2.82
C GLU A 111 -0.30 20.16 3.64
N ASN A 112 0.64 19.54 4.32
CA ASN A 112 1.64 20.25 5.12
C ASN A 112 2.64 21.04 4.27
N ARG A 113 3.04 20.55 3.09
CA ARG A 113 3.86 21.31 2.15
C ARG A 113 3.19 22.61 1.72
N GLN A 114 1.90 22.55 1.43
CA GLN A 114 1.13 23.74 1.07
C GLN A 114 0.97 24.67 2.28
N LYS A 115 0.64 24.13 3.45
CA LYS A 115 0.40 24.93 4.66
C LYS A 115 1.65 25.66 5.16
N TYR A 116 2.79 25.01 5.13
CA TYR A 116 4.04 25.55 5.69
C TYR A 116 5.02 26.07 4.62
N ASN A 117 4.65 25.98 3.35
CA ASN A 117 5.48 26.39 2.21
C ASN A 117 6.93 25.84 2.31
N CYS A 118 7.08 24.60 2.71
CA CYS A 118 8.37 23.94 2.84
C CYS A 118 8.37 22.55 2.23
N ASN A 119 9.55 22.07 1.84
CA ASN A 119 9.69 20.70 1.33
C ASN A 119 9.80 19.73 2.50
N ILE A 120 8.84 18.81 2.61
CA ILE A 120 8.81 17.76 3.63
C ILE A 120 9.23 16.44 2.97
N PRO A 121 10.31 15.80 3.43
CA PRO A 121 10.71 14.49 2.92
C PRO A 121 9.67 13.43 3.29
N TRP A 122 9.41 12.50 2.39
CA TRP A 122 8.50 11.38 2.63
C TRP A 122 9.19 10.19 3.31
N LEU A 123 10.52 10.16 3.27
CA LEU A 123 11.36 9.14 3.89
C LEU A 123 12.59 9.81 4.50
N ILE A 124 12.91 9.43 5.72
CA ILE A 124 14.16 9.80 6.41
C ILE A 124 14.85 8.51 6.78
N LEU A 125 16.08 8.34 6.31
CA LEU A 125 16.94 7.23 6.70
C LEU A 125 17.85 7.71 7.81
N PHE A 126 17.80 7.01 8.93
CA PHE A 126 18.79 7.17 10.01
C PHE A 126 19.80 6.04 9.88
N ASP A 127 21.04 6.38 9.63
CA ASP A 127 22.15 5.44 9.74
C ASP A 127 22.78 5.63 11.12
N PRO A 128 22.54 4.72 12.07
CA PRO A 128 23.20 4.76 13.37
C PRO A 128 24.62 4.25 13.17
N THR A 129 25.49 5.12 12.69
CA THR A 129 26.94 4.83 12.70
C THR A 129 27.38 4.72 14.13
N SER A 130 27.83 3.55 14.47
CA SER A 130 28.50 3.23 15.72
C SER A 130 29.84 4.01 15.84
#